data_8f200913a30b4799b38f9943e11afab6
#
_entry.id   8f200913a30b4799b38f9943e11afab6
#
_cell.length_a   1.000
_cell.length_b   1.000
_cell.length_c   1.000
_cell.angle_alpha   90.00
_cell.angle_beta   90.00
_cell.angle_gamma   90.00
#
_symmetry.space_group_name_H-M   'P 1'
#
loop_
_entity.id
_entity.type
_entity.pdbx_description
1 polymer ?
#
loop_
_entity_poly.entity_id
_entity_poly.type
_entity_poly.pdbx_seq_one_letter_code
_entity_poly.pdbx_strand_id
1 'polypeptide(L)'
;VIFLPLDKCFKNSLNSATFMLEAGDFTYKNRILYPHIERRFHLLEQSVQCSTDITLLVDDTGVVVFANSRFENEFDMHITSIIGKALRDSLPELSFVMKALRTGKEISAGNIALGSTGKRYYVECLAIKENDKVIGLKVSIKTAEQIRKYSAGAQRNNAVYNFQDIIAVSSGMKLVKSEARTAAASPANVLITGESGTGKELFAQAIHNASPRFAGPFVPISCGGFSRETVDSILIGTEKNPGKFIQADGGTLFLDGISEMSQDMQSFLLRFLEDGIVTPIGSRRSVQTDVRVISAAGREVLQKVKDGSFRLDLYYRLNVLRIDLPPLRERQADMQELSNYFVTLLSAGYGKNIFSVSAETVERFKANYWPGNLRQLRNIIERSLLKAEDGRELEISDVCDDFGGEQTAVTSQEQGRTLDMRDAETNRILDALLKHNGNKAKTARYLGMSRGTLYNRLRELEANGIVL
;
A
#
# COMPACT_ATOMS: atom_id res chain seq x y z
N VAL A 1 7.51 14.87 -40.75
CA VAL A 1 7.27 16.10 -39.97
C VAL A 1 6.28 16.92 -40.80
N ILE A 2 5.00 16.77 -40.56
CA ILE A 2 3.96 17.62 -41.20
C ILE A 2 3.46 18.54 -40.09
N PHE A 3 3.86 19.79 -40.15
CA PHE A 3 3.31 20.87 -39.33
C PHE A 3 1.86 21.14 -39.82
N LEU A 4 0.88 20.72 -39.05
CA LEU A 4 -0.45 21.30 -39.13
C LEU A 4 -0.45 22.59 -38.29
N PRO A 5 -1.10 23.66 -38.78
CA PRO A 5 -1.06 24.96 -38.09
C PRO A 5 -1.78 24.87 -36.75
N LEU A 6 -1.01 24.93 -35.67
CA LEU A 6 -1.42 25.00 -34.26
C LEU A 6 -2.22 26.27 -33.91
N ASP A 7 -2.49 27.11 -34.88
CA ASP A 7 -3.10 28.44 -34.69
C ASP A 7 -4.54 28.44 -34.19
N LYS A 8 -5.30 27.36 -34.33
CA LYS A 8 -6.71 27.35 -33.94
C LYS A 8 -7.00 26.84 -32.53
N CYS A 9 -6.20 25.92 -32.02
CA CYS A 9 -6.39 25.42 -30.64
C CYS A 9 -5.80 26.34 -29.56
N PHE A 10 -4.75 27.11 -29.90
CA PHE A 10 -4.10 28.04 -28.98
C PHE A 10 -4.77 29.39 -28.84
N LYS A 11 -5.60 29.82 -29.80
CA LYS A 11 -6.25 31.13 -29.72
C LYS A 11 -7.30 31.27 -28.61
N ASN A 12 -7.92 30.20 -28.20
CA ASN A 12 -8.96 30.27 -27.15
C ASN A 12 -8.44 30.18 -25.72
N SER A 13 -7.26 29.60 -25.48
CA SER A 13 -6.64 29.58 -24.15
C SER A 13 -5.70 30.75 -23.90
N LEU A 14 -5.24 31.44 -24.95
CA LEU A 14 -4.40 32.65 -24.83
C LEU A 14 -5.21 33.93 -24.59
N ASN A 15 -6.51 33.95 -24.88
CA ASN A 15 -7.35 35.14 -24.70
C ASN A 15 -7.65 35.46 -23.22
N SER A 16 -7.42 34.57 -22.29
CA SER A 16 -7.53 34.87 -20.85
C SER A 16 -6.22 35.31 -20.18
N ALA A 17 -5.07 35.17 -20.86
CA ALA A 17 -3.76 35.57 -20.36
C ALA A 17 -3.20 36.83 -21.01
N THR A 18 -3.92 37.46 -21.92
CA THR A 18 -3.42 38.58 -22.75
C THR A 18 -3.76 39.97 -22.21
N PHE A 19 -4.19 40.08 -20.97
CA PHE A 19 -4.30 41.40 -20.32
C PHE A 19 -3.12 41.59 -19.36
N MET A 20 -2.25 42.57 -19.73
CA MET A 20 -1.10 43.10 -18.97
C MET A 20 0.27 42.47 -19.28
N LEU A 21 0.86 42.82 -20.41
CA LEU A 21 2.34 42.88 -20.53
C LEU A 21 2.74 43.92 -21.62
N GLU A 22 3.48 44.93 -21.21
CA GLU A 22 4.08 45.91 -22.10
C GLU A 22 5.10 45.27 -23.06
N ALA A 23 5.20 45.79 -24.28
CA ALA A 23 5.88 45.20 -25.43
C ALA A 23 7.39 44.87 -25.27
N GLY A 24 8.04 45.27 -24.20
CA GLY A 24 9.47 45.01 -23.93
C GLY A 24 9.77 43.68 -23.25
N ASP A 25 8.80 43.13 -22.54
CA ASP A 25 8.97 41.89 -21.73
C ASP A 25 8.63 40.62 -22.50
N PHE A 26 7.99 40.75 -23.64
CA PHE A 26 7.47 39.64 -24.44
C PHE A 26 8.55 38.79 -25.11
N THR A 27 9.64 39.42 -25.53
CA THR A 27 10.76 38.73 -26.22
C THR A 27 11.67 37.95 -25.28
N TYR A 28 11.83 38.38 -24.05
CA TYR A 28 12.70 37.72 -23.08
C TYR A 28 12.02 36.52 -22.41
N LYS A 29 10.75 36.66 -22.04
CA LYS A 29 9.93 35.56 -21.46
C LYS A 29 9.67 34.45 -22.47
N ASN A 30 9.42 34.77 -23.73
CA ASN A 30 9.26 33.76 -24.78
C ASN A 30 10.52 32.94 -25.04
N ARG A 31 11.72 33.51 -24.88
CA ARG A 31 12.99 32.77 -25.07
C ARG A 31 13.27 31.74 -23.97
N ILE A 32 12.74 31.93 -22.78
CA ILE A 32 12.95 31.02 -21.64
C ILE A 32 11.76 30.04 -21.48
N LEU A 33 10.54 30.48 -21.67
CA LEU A 33 9.34 29.66 -21.46
C LEU A 33 9.07 28.67 -22.62
N TYR A 34 9.32 29.07 -23.85
CA TYR A 34 9.03 28.25 -25.03
C TYR A 34 9.75 26.89 -25.04
N PRO A 35 11.06 26.82 -24.77
CA PRO A 35 11.76 25.54 -24.74
C PRO A 35 11.29 24.61 -23.61
N HIS A 36 10.87 25.19 -22.48
CA HIS A 36 10.32 24.41 -21.36
C HIS A 36 8.93 23.86 -21.67
N ILE A 37 8.07 24.62 -22.35
CA ILE A 37 6.74 24.20 -22.77
C ILE A 37 6.87 23.12 -23.86
N GLU A 38 7.72 23.31 -24.86
CA GLU A 38 7.98 22.31 -25.90
C GLU A 38 8.53 21.01 -25.30
N ARG A 39 9.47 21.10 -24.38
CA ARG A 39 10.05 19.93 -23.72
C ARG A 39 9.00 19.19 -22.86
N ARG A 40 8.13 19.91 -22.14
CA ARG A 40 7.04 19.30 -21.38
C ARG A 40 6.02 18.65 -22.30
N PHE A 41 5.66 19.32 -23.39
CA PHE A 41 4.73 18.76 -24.39
C PHE A 41 5.32 17.51 -25.03
N HIS A 42 6.57 17.55 -25.44
CA HIS A 42 7.26 16.40 -26.01
C HIS A 42 7.37 15.21 -25.03
N LEU A 43 7.65 15.48 -23.76
CA LEU A 43 7.68 14.43 -22.72
C LEU A 43 6.28 13.82 -22.49
N LEU A 44 5.22 14.62 -22.50
CA LEU A 44 3.85 14.13 -22.39
C LEU A 44 3.46 13.31 -23.63
N GLU A 45 3.78 13.77 -24.83
CA GLU A 45 3.56 13.05 -26.06
C GLU A 45 4.29 11.70 -26.06
N GLN A 46 5.58 11.68 -25.71
CA GLN A 46 6.36 10.45 -25.60
C GLN A 46 5.78 9.51 -24.54
N SER A 47 5.30 10.02 -23.41
CA SER A 47 4.69 9.18 -22.38
C SER A 47 3.42 8.47 -22.86
N VAL A 48 2.61 9.14 -23.72
CA VAL A 48 1.42 8.53 -24.31
C VAL A 48 1.80 7.59 -25.46
N GLN A 49 2.85 7.91 -26.24
CA GLN A 49 3.40 7.02 -27.26
C GLN A 49 3.93 5.69 -26.67
N CYS A 50 4.58 5.75 -25.51
CA CYS A 50 5.09 4.58 -24.80
C CYS A 50 4.00 3.75 -24.10
N SER A 51 2.72 4.17 -24.13
CA SER A 51 1.63 3.41 -23.52
C SER A 51 1.55 1.99 -24.09
N THR A 52 1.31 1.01 -23.21
CA THR A 52 1.11 -0.39 -23.61
C THR A 52 -0.22 -0.62 -24.32
N ASP A 53 -1.19 0.28 -24.12
CA ASP A 53 -2.51 0.22 -24.72
C ASP A 53 -2.57 1.08 -25.99
N ILE A 54 -3.48 0.72 -26.89
CA ILE A 54 -3.82 1.61 -28.02
C ILE A 54 -4.55 2.80 -27.43
N THR A 55 -4.00 4.00 -27.60
CA THR A 55 -4.53 5.22 -26.98
C THR A 55 -4.87 6.25 -28.04
N LEU A 56 -6.13 6.73 -28.00
CA LEU A 56 -6.60 7.84 -28.79
C LEU A 56 -6.98 9.00 -27.86
N LEU A 57 -6.68 10.23 -28.25
CA LEU A 57 -7.23 11.44 -27.65
C LEU A 57 -8.22 12.09 -28.61
N VAL A 58 -9.35 12.46 -28.07
CA VAL A 58 -10.47 13.07 -28.83
C VAL A 58 -10.80 14.41 -28.16
N ASP A 59 -11.00 15.46 -28.93
CA ASP A 59 -11.36 16.76 -28.40
C ASP A 59 -12.85 16.84 -27.97
N ASP A 60 -13.29 18.01 -27.50
CA ASP A 60 -14.67 18.25 -27.07
C ASP A 60 -15.69 18.23 -28.21
N THR A 61 -15.22 18.30 -29.46
CA THR A 61 -16.07 18.19 -30.67
C THR A 61 -16.20 16.76 -31.19
N GLY A 62 -15.38 15.82 -30.65
CA GLY A 62 -15.37 14.42 -31.06
C GLY A 62 -14.38 14.12 -32.19
N VAL A 63 -13.42 15.03 -32.43
CA VAL A 63 -12.37 14.87 -33.44
C VAL A 63 -11.15 14.21 -32.79
N VAL A 64 -10.54 13.24 -33.47
CA VAL A 64 -9.32 12.58 -33.02
C VAL A 64 -8.14 13.54 -33.16
N VAL A 65 -7.52 13.91 -32.06
CA VAL A 65 -6.35 14.83 -32.03
C VAL A 65 -5.03 14.11 -31.87
N PHE A 66 -5.05 12.86 -31.36
CA PHE A 66 -3.84 12.06 -31.16
C PHE A 66 -4.17 10.57 -31.22
N ALA A 67 -3.22 9.80 -31.75
CA ALA A 67 -3.18 8.34 -31.67
C ALA A 67 -1.74 7.88 -31.46
N ASN A 68 -1.49 6.86 -30.65
CA ASN A 68 -0.15 6.31 -30.48
C ASN A 68 0.19 5.29 -31.58
N SER A 69 1.47 4.98 -31.73
CA SER A 69 2.00 4.08 -32.77
C SER A 69 1.41 2.65 -32.72
N ARG A 70 0.88 2.23 -31.57
CA ARG A 70 0.21 0.94 -31.45
C ARG A 70 -1.09 0.84 -32.24
N PHE A 71 -1.73 1.98 -32.51
CA PHE A 71 -2.90 2.03 -33.38
C PHE A 71 -2.56 1.56 -34.82
N GLU A 72 -1.45 2.06 -35.39
CA GLU A 72 -1.01 1.64 -36.72
C GLU A 72 -0.69 0.15 -36.77
N ASN A 73 0.03 -0.34 -35.76
CA ASN A 73 0.46 -1.73 -35.70
C ASN A 73 -0.71 -2.72 -35.55
N GLU A 74 -1.80 -2.33 -34.90
CA GLU A 74 -2.92 -3.25 -34.61
C GLU A 74 -4.01 -3.20 -35.72
N PHE A 75 -4.27 -2.02 -36.26
CA PHE A 75 -5.36 -1.83 -37.23
C PHE A 75 -4.89 -1.79 -38.69
N ASP A 76 -3.57 -1.83 -38.93
CA ASP A 76 -2.95 -1.67 -40.26
C ASP A 76 -3.44 -0.38 -40.97
N MET A 77 -3.63 0.68 -40.19
CA MET A 77 -4.12 1.98 -40.65
C MET A 77 -3.13 3.07 -40.19
N HIS A 78 -2.73 3.93 -41.13
CA HIS A 78 -1.88 5.07 -40.76
C HIS A 78 -2.59 6.05 -39.82
N ILE A 79 -1.92 6.51 -38.77
CA ILE A 79 -2.43 7.51 -37.81
C ILE A 79 -2.95 8.76 -38.55
N THR A 80 -2.29 9.19 -39.62
CA THR A 80 -2.69 10.33 -40.42
C THR A 80 -4.09 10.17 -41.06
N SER A 81 -4.59 8.94 -41.19
CA SER A 81 -5.90 8.66 -41.76
C SER A 81 -7.07 8.99 -40.82
N ILE A 82 -6.79 9.05 -39.50
CA ILE A 82 -7.81 9.29 -38.46
C ILE A 82 -7.65 10.62 -37.72
N ILE A 83 -6.42 11.17 -37.64
CA ILE A 83 -6.20 12.48 -37.01
C ILE A 83 -6.91 13.57 -37.79
N GLY A 84 -7.60 14.47 -37.08
CA GLY A 84 -8.38 15.56 -37.64
C GLY A 84 -9.75 15.15 -38.17
N LYS A 85 -10.13 13.87 -38.03
CA LYS A 85 -11.46 13.37 -38.42
C LYS A 85 -12.30 13.05 -37.18
N ALA A 86 -13.62 13.12 -37.35
CA ALA A 86 -14.52 12.72 -36.28
C ALA A 86 -14.39 11.21 -36.00
N LEU A 87 -14.30 10.86 -34.71
CA LEU A 87 -14.13 9.48 -34.27
C LEU A 87 -15.23 8.56 -34.80
N ARG A 88 -16.48 9.05 -34.84
CA ARG A 88 -17.64 8.31 -35.32
C ARG A 88 -17.55 7.95 -36.82
N ASP A 89 -16.82 8.75 -37.61
CA ASP A 89 -16.70 8.56 -39.07
C ASP A 89 -15.51 7.62 -39.37
N SER A 90 -14.47 7.66 -38.50
CA SER A 90 -13.26 6.84 -38.65
C SER A 90 -13.41 5.45 -38.00
N LEU A 91 -14.10 5.38 -36.88
CA LEU A 91 -14.35 4.16 -36.09
C LEU A 91 -15.81 4.19 -35.58
N PRO A 92 -16.80 3.93 -36.46
CA PRO A 92 -18.23 4.03 -36.10
C PRO A 92 -18.61 3.10 -34.93
N GLU A 93 -17.88 2.00 -34.73
CA GLU A 93 -18.09 1.06 -33.63
C GLU A 93 -17.80 1.70 -32.24
N LEU A 94 -17.03 2.78 -32.24
CA LEU A 94 -16.72 3.56 -31.02
C LEU A 94 -17.68 4.72 -30.78
N SER A 95 -18.76 4.85 -31.55
CA SER A 95 -19.72 5.97 -31.40
C SER A 95 -20.31 6.09 -29.98
N PHE A 96 -20.39 4.98 -29.24
CA PHE A 96 -20.89 4.98 -27.86
C PHE A 96 -20.01 5.81 -26.88
N VAL A 97 -18.70 5.98 -27.16
CA VAL A 97 -17.80 6.78 -26.31
C VAL A 97 -18.16 8.27 -26.33
N MET A 98 -18.86 8.75 -27.37
CA MET A 98 -19.37 10.11 -27.44
C MET A 98 -20.36 10.45 -26.32
N LYS A 99 -20.95 9.43 -25.68
CA LYS A 99 -21.76 9.62 -24.48
C LYS A 99 -20.91 10.13 -23.30
N ALA A 100 -19.61 9.76 -23.21
CA ALA A 100 -18.70 10.25 -22.18
C ALA A 100 -18.46 11.77 -22.33
N LEU A 101 -18.36 12.33 -23.53
CA LEU A 101 -18.29 13.77 -23.76
C LEU A 101 -19.48 14.53 -23.19
N ARG A 102 -20.67 13.95 -23.30
CA ARG A 102 -21.92 14.59 -22.85
C ARG A 102 -22.13 14.46 -21.35
N THR A 103 -21.76 13.31 -20.79
CA THR A 103 -22.04 12.98 -19.37
C THR A 103 -20.89 13.28 -18.43
N GLY A 104 -19.66 13.42 -18.96
CA GLY A 104 -18.43 13.55 -18.16
C GLY A 104 -18.12 12.33 -17.29
N LYS A 105 -18.80 11.19 -17.56
CA LYS A 105 -18.59 9.94 -16.82
C LYS A 105 -17.73 9.00 -17.63
N GLU A 106 -16.95 8.18 -16.91
CA GLU A 106 -16.23 7.07 -17.50
C GLU A 106 -17.18 6.06 -18.14
N ILE A 107 -16.82 5.55 -19.31
CA ILE A 107 -17.55 4.50 -20.00
C ILE A 107 -16.58 3.40 -20.36
N SER A 108 -16.93 2.17 -20.02
CA SER A 108 -16.20 0.98 -20.45
C SER A 108 -17.14 0.02 -21.16
N ALA A 109 -16.65 -0.62 -22.21
CA ALA A 109 -17.40 -1.63 -22.94
C ALA A 109 -16.45 -2.74 -23.41
N GLY A 110 -16.85 -3.97 -23.19
CA GLY A 110 -16.11 -5.15 -23.59
C GLY A 110 -16.67 -5.81 -24.85
N ASN A 111 -15.82 -6.63 -25.48
CA ASN A 111 -16.22 -7.50 -26.57
C ASN A 111 -16.69 -6.77 -27.86
N ILE A 112 -16.06 -5.60 -28.15
CA ILE A 112 -16.37 -4.79 -29.32
C ILE A 112 -15.52 -5.26 -30.48
N ALA A 113 -16.14 -5.57 -31.65
CA ALA A 113 -15.40 -5.81 -32.85
C ALA A 113 -15.01 -4.46 -33.46
N LEU A 114 -13.71 -4.23 -33.69
CA LEU A 114 -13.20 -3.02 -34.34
C LEU A 114 -12.46 -3.36 -35.61
N GLY A 115 -12.71 -2.58 -36.66
CA GLY A 115 -12.05 -2.73 -37.93
C GLY A 115 -12.44 -4.00 -38.71
N SER A 116 -11.78 -4.24 -39.83
CA SER A 116 -12.06 -5.37 -40.74
C SER A 116 -11.52 -6.71 -40.30
N THR A 117 -10.72 -6.77 -39.18
CA THR A 117 -9.99 -7.98 -38.75
C THR A 117 -10.86 -8.97 -37.97
N GLY A 118 -12.07 -8.59 -37.56
CA GLY A 118 -12.94 -9.42 -36.70
C GLY A 118 -12.42 -9.64 -35.27
N LYS A 119 -11.31 -9.06 -34.91
CA LYS A 119 -10.78 -9.10 -33.56
C LYS A 119 -11.67 -8.32 -32.60
N ARG A 120 -11.74 -8.80 -31.36
CA ARG A 120 -12.57 -8.19 -30.31
C ARG A 120 -11.72 -7.48 -29.28
N TYR A 121 -12.16 -6.29 -28.89
CA TYR A 121 -11.45 -5.38 -28.03
C TYR A 121 -12.30 -4.97 -26.83
N TYR A 122 -11.62 -4.58 -25.77
CA TYR A 122 -12.19 -3.85 -24.65
C TYR A 122 -11.83 -2.37 -24.78
N VAL A 123 -12.82 -1.52 -24.64
CA VAL A 123 -12.65 -0.07 -24.79
C VAL A 123 -13.02 0.62 -23.49
N GLU A 124 -12.13 1.44 -23.01
CA GLU A 124 -12.28 2.28 -21.83
C GLU A 124 -12.14 3.74 -22.23
N CYS A 125 -13.08 4.56 -21.82
CA CYS A 125 -13.13 5.96 -22.17
C CYS A 125 -13.21 6.82 -20.91
N LEU A 126 -12.20 7.69 -20.73
CA LEU A 126 -12.09 8.64 -19.63
C LEU A 126 -12.32 10.06 -20.13
N ALA A 127 -13.23 10.80 -19.49
CA ALA A 127 -13.43 12.22 -19.80
C ALA A 127 -12.31 13.06 -19.15
N ILE A 128 -11.63 13.87 -19.97
CA ILE A 128 -10.64 14.85 -19.53
C ILE A 128 -11.38 16.13 -19.20
N LYS A 129 -11.26 16.62 -17.95
CA LYS A 129 -11.98 17.80 -17.49
C LYS A 129 -11.02 18.92 -17.11
N GLU A 130 -11.43 20.14 -17.38
CA GLU A 130 -10.83 21.37 -16.90
C GLU A 130 -11.93 22.26 -16.29
N ASN A 131 -11.79 22.66 -15.02
CA ASN A 131 -12.80 23.42 -14.28
C ASN A 131 -14.23 22.86 -14.41
N ASP A 132 -14.37 21.53 -14.20
CA ASP A 132 -15.62 20.75 -14.35
C ASP A 132 -16.19 20.68 -15.79
N LYS A 133 -15.58 21.34 -16.75
CA LYS A 133 -15.97 21.23 -18.17
C LYS A 133 -15.18 20.12 -18.85
N VAL A 134 -15.85 19.26 -19.60
CA VAL A 134 -15.18 18.23 -20.39
C VAL A 134 -14.51 18.90 -21.59
N ILE A 135 -13.18 18.75 -21.69
CA ILE A 135 -12.35 19.31 -22.77
C ILE A 135 -11.91 18.24 -23.77
N GLY A 136 -12.16 16.97 -23.50
CA GLY A 136 -11.83 15.88 -24.40
C GLY A 136 -12.01 14.52 -23.76
N LEU A 137 -11.64 13.48 -24.51
CA LEU A 137 -11.66 12.09 -24.06
C LEU A 137 -10.31 11.42 -24.28
N LYS A 138 -9.90 10.59 -23.33
CA LYS A 138 -8.89 9.55 -23.54
C LYS A 138 -9.60 8.22 -23.80
N VAL A 139 -9.40 7.63 -24.96
CA VAL A 139 -9.94 6.32 -25.33
C VAL A 139 -8.79 5.32 -25.33
N SER A 140 -8.87 4.32 -24.47
CA SER A 140 -7.92 3.21 -24.37
C SER A 140 -8.55 1.94 -24.93
N ILE A 141 -7.91 1.32 -25.92
CA ILE A 141 -8.37 0.10 -26.57
C ILE A 141 -7.39 -1.01 -26.22
N LYS A 142 -7.90 -2.11 -25.66
CA LYS A 142 -7.12 -3.26 -25.20
C LYS A 142 -7.56 -4.52 -25.97
N THR A 143 -6.61 -5.32 -26.42
CA THR A 143 -6.92 -6.61 -27.04
C THR A 143 -7.41 -7.61 -25.98
N ALA A 144 -8.13 -8.65 -26.38
CA ALA A 144 -8.55 -9.72 -25.48
C ALA A 144 -7.33 -10.42 -24.82
N GLU A 145 -6.18 -10.45 -25.49
CA GLU A 145 -4.94 -10.98 -24.94
C GLU A 145 -4.32 -10.04 -23.91
N GLN A 146 -4.34 -8.71 -24.18
CA GLN A 146 -3.93 -7.72 -23.20
C GLN A 146 -4.87 -7.74 -21.98
N ILE A 147 -6.18 -7.87 -22.15
CA ILE A 147 -7.11 -8.01 -21.04
C ILE A 147 -6.85 -9.30 -20.25
N ARG A 148 -6.60 -10.41 -20.95
CA ARG A 148 -6.17 -11.63 -20.28
C ARG A 148 -4.84 -11.44 -19.53
N LYS A 149 -3.91 -10.66 -20.07
CA LYS A 149 -2.67 -10.27 -19.35
C LYS A 149 -2.96 -9.24 -18.26
N TYR A 150 -3.86 -8.27 -18.47
CA TYR A 150 -4.26 -7.29 -17.44
C TYR A 150 -5.20 -7.88 -16.38
N SER A 151 -6.21 -8.66 -16.77
CA SER A 151 -7.06 -9.37 -15.79
C SER A 151 -6.34 -10.56 -15.15
N ALA A 152 -5.45 -11.23 -15.87
CA ALA A 152 -4.51 -12.17 -15.28
C ALA A 152 -3.41 -11.45 -14.47
N GLY A 153 -3.00 -10.25 -14.82
CA GLY A 153 -2.03 -9.43 -14.08
C GLY A 153 -2.66 -8.64 -12.93
N ALA A 154 -3.85 -8.07 -13.10
CA ALA A 154 -4.56 -7.36 -12.03
C ALA A 154 -5.12 -8.29 -10.95
N GLN A 155 -5.41 -9.56 -11.28
CA GLN A 155 -5.64 -10.61 -10.29
C GLN A 155 -4.36 -11.36 -9.88
N ARG A 156 -3.25 -11.22 -10.61
CA ARG A 156 -2.03 -12.01 -10.39
C ARG A 156 -0.96 -11.30 -9.59
N ASN A 157 -0.73 -10.01 -9.75
CA ASN A 157 0.29 -9.34 -8.93
C ASN A 157 -0.30 -8.14 -8.19
N ASN A 158 -0.67 -8.34 -6.91
CA ASN A 158 -1.07 -7.26 -6.01
C ASN A 158 0.14 -6.60 -5.31
N ALA A 159 1.38 -6.98 -5.66
CA ALA A 159 2.58 -6.40 -5.07
C ALA A 159 2.93 -5.08 -5.77
N VAL A 160 2.72 -3.98 -5.05
CA VAL A 160 2.95 -2.61 -5.54
C VAL A 160 4.36 -2.14 -5.22
N TYR A 161 4.90 -2.55 -4.07
CA TYR A 161 6.16 -2.02 -3.54
C TYR A 161 7.38 -2.78 -4.04
N ASN A 162 8.45 -2.03 -4.33
CA ASN A 162 9.76 -2.53 -4.72
C ASN A 162 10.81 -2.16 -3.66
N PHE A 163 12.01 -2.74 -3.77
CA PHE A 163 13.10 -2.35 -2.88
C PHE A 163 13.49 -0.86 -2.96
N GLN A 164 13.17 -0.17 -4.05
CA GLN A 164 13.43 1.26 -4.19
C GLN A 164 12.54 2.09 -3.27
N ASP A 165 11.34 1.61 -2.99
CA ASP A 165 10.34 2.28 -2.13
C ASP A 165 10.65 2.13 -0.64
N ILE A 166 11.58 1.23 -0.28
CA ILE A 166 12.00 0.99 1.09
C ILE A 166 13.11 1.96 1.47
N ILE A 167 12.80 2.89 2.37
CA ILE A 167 13.77 3.83 2.92
C ILE A 167 14.70 3.08 3.88
N ALA A 168 16.00 3.19 3.64
CA ALA A 168 17.07 2.51 4.39
C ALA A 168 18.34 3.36 4.37
N VAL A 169 18.48 4.29 5.29
CA VAL A 169 19.66 5.13 5.52
C VAL A 169 20.57 4.47 6.53
N SER A 170 20.01 3.93 7.60
CA SER A 170 20.74 3.23 8.66
C SER A 170 21.46 1.98 8.13
N SER A 171 22.62 1.68 8.72
CA SER A 171 23.43 0.49 8.35
C SER A 171 22.66 -0.80 8.53
N GLY A 172 21.89 -0.93 9.63
CA GLY A 172 21.05 -2.09 9.90
C GLY A 172 20.01 -2.31 8.80
N MET A 173 19.26 -1.27 8.41
CA MET A 173 18.27 -1.39 7.33
C MET A 173 18.90 -1.65 5.96
N LYS A 174 20.10 -1.11 5.67
CA LYS A 174 20.84 -1.43 4.45
C LYS A 174 21.22 -2.91 4.39
N LEU A 175 21.67 -3.47 5.51
CA LEU A 175 21.98 -4.90 5.61
C LEU A 175 20.73 -5.76 5.38
N VAL A 176 19.66 -5.50 6.12
CA VAL A 176 18.38 -6.21 5.98
C VAL A 176 17.84 -6.13 4.55
N LYS A 177 17.94 -4.98 3.90
CA LYS A 177 17.54 -4.78 2.50
C LYS A 177 18.41 -5.61 1.52
N SER A 178 19.69 -5.77 1.82
CA SER A 178 20.60 -6.62 1.05
C SER A 178 20.30 -8.10 1.22
N GLU A 179 20.05 -8.56 2.44
CA GLU A 179 19.62 -9.92 2.77
C GLU A 179 18.29 -10.27 2.07
N ALA A 180 17.33 -9.34 2.11
CA ALA A 180 16.04 -9.51 1.43
C ALA A 180 16.19 -9.61 -0.10
N ARG A 181 17.13 -8.89 -0.72
CA ARG A 181 17.44 -9.03 -2.15
C ARG A 181 18.04 -10.40 -2.47
N THR A 182 18.94 -10.88 -1.62
CA THR A 182 19.50 -12.23 -1.75
C THR A 182 18.42 -13.30 -1.61
N ALA A 183 17.53 -13.13 -0.62
CA ALA A 183 16.37 -14.02 -0.44
C ALA A 183 15.41 -13.98 -1.63
N ALA A 184 15.25 -12.84 -2.31
CA ALA A 184 14.39 -12.73 -3.48
C ALA A 184 14.83 -13.64 -4.64
N ALA A 185 16.12 -13.81 -4.86
CA ALA A 185 16.66 -14.67 -5.91
C ALA A 185 16.49 -16.16 -5.64
N SER A 186 16.24 -16.56 -4.38
CA SER A 186 16.06 -17.96 -3.98
C SER A 186 14.60 -18.40 -4.10
N PRO A 187 14.29 -19.66 -4.46
CA PRO A 187 12.94 -20.21 -4.41
C PRO A 187 12.49 -20.58 -2.98
N ALA A 188 13.38 -20.51 -2.00
CA ALA A 188 13.11 -20.93 -0.62
C ALA A 188 12.07 -20.04 0.07
N ASN A 189 11.40 -20.63 1.07
CA ASN A 189 10.47 -19.89 1.93
C ASN A 189 11.20 -18.82 2.74
N VAL A 190 10.52 -17.72 3.01
CA VAL A 190 11.07 -16.58 3.76
C VAL A 190 10.20 -16.31 4.98
N LEU A 191 10.82 -16.20 6.14
CA LEU A 191 10.18 -15.72 7.36
C LEU A 191 10.67 -14.29 7.69
N ILE A 192 9.77 -13.33 7.64
CA ILE A 192 10.04 -11.94 8.02
C ILE A 192 9.57 -11.74 9.46
N THR A 193 10.48 -11.42 10.36
CA THR A 193 10.15 -11.15 11.76
C THR A 193 10.34 -9.67 12.09
N GLY A 194 9.56 -9.17 13.04
CA GLY A 194 9.63 -7.77 13.48
C GLY A 194 8.36 -7.34 14.19
N GLU A 195 8.45 -6.25 14.95
CA GLU A 195 7.32 -5.66 15.65
C GLU A 195 6.19 -5.23 14.70
N SER A 196 5.00 -5.00 15.24
CA SER A 196 3.89 -4.45 14.45
C SER A 196 4.27 -3.08 13.87
N GLY A 197 3.89 -2.82 12.62
CA GLY A 197 4.16 -1.54 11.96
C GLY A 197 5.59 -1.32 11.47
N THR A 198 6.49 -2.33 11.48
CA THR A 198 7.87 -2.20 10.96
C THR A 198 7.99 -2.24 9.45
N GLY A 199 6.93 -2.66 8.73
CA GLY A 199 6.91 -2.73 7.27
C GLY A 199 7.10 -4.13 6.69
N LYS A 200 6.75 -5.20 7.42
CA LYS A 200 6.89 -6.60 6.97
C LYS A 200 6.24 -6.86 5.61
N GLU A 201 5.05 -6.33 5.38
CA GLU A 201 4.33 -6.47 4.11
C GLU A 201 5.07 -5.79 2.94
N LEU A 202 5.65 -4.60 3.15
CA LEU A 202 6.43 -3.92 2.12
C LEU A 202 7.63 -4.77 1.68
N PHE A 203 8.31 -5.39 2.63
CA PHE A 203 9.42 -6.31 2.34
C PHE A 203 8.95 -7.56 1.60
N ALA A 204 7.81 -8.15 1.98
CA ALA A 204 7.26 -9.31 1.28
C ALA A 204 6.94 -8.99 -0.17
N GLN A 205 6.32 -7.84 -0.45
CA GLN A 205 6.03 -7.39 -1.81
C GLN A 205 7.31 -7.11 -2.61
N ALA A 206 8.30 -6.43 -2.00
CA ALA A 206 9.58 -6.15 -2.64
C ALA A 206 10.37 -7.43 -2.97
N ILE A 207 10.35 -8.43 -2.09
CA ILE A 207 10.95 -9.74 -2.31
C ILE A 207 10.26 -10.46 -3.49
N HIS A 208 8.92 -10.45 -3.55
CA HIS A 208 8.19 -11.02 -4.66
C HIS A 208 8.54 -10.34 -5.98
N ASN A 209 8.48 -8.99 -6.03
CA ASN A 209 8.75 -8.21 -7.24
C ASN A 209 10.20 -8.36 -7.75
N ALA A 210 11.15 -8.65 -6.87
CA ALA A 210 12.55 -8.91 -7.23
C ALA A 210 12.85 -10.41 -7.46
N SER A 211 11.87 -11.29 -7.36
CA SER A 211 12.04 -12.74 -7.53
C SER A 211 11.80 -13.19 -8.97
N PRO A 212 12.23 -14.41 -9.35
CA PRO A 212 11.88 -14.99 -10.65
C PRO A 212 10.36 -15.14 -10.86
N ARG A 213 9.56 -15.07 -9.78
CA ARG A 213 8.09 -15.19 -9.81
C ARG A 213 7.37 -13.83 -9.88
N PHE A 214 8.08 -12.73 -10.18
CA PHE A 214 7.54 -11.35 -10.21
C PHE A 214 6.32 -11.18 -11.13
N ALA A 215 6.23 -11.97 -12.20
CA ALA A 215 5.10 -11.94 -13.12
C ALA A 215 3.90 -12.81 -12.66
N GLY A 216 4.09 -13.63 -11.61
CA GLY A 216 3.06 -14.47 -11.01
C GLY A 216 2.18 -13.70 -10.00
N PRO A 217 1.16 -14.36 -9.45
CA PRO A 217 0.30 -13.76 -8.44
C PRO A 217 1.03 -13.51 -7.11
N PHE A 218 0.77 -12.37 -6.48
CA PHE A 218 1.07 -12.13 -5.07
C PHE A 218 -0.23 -12.16 -4.29
N VAL A 219 -0.44 -13.17 -3.46
CA VAL A 219 -1.69 -13.39 -2.74
C VAL A 219 -1.48 -13.20 -1.25
N PRO A 220 -1.89 -12.05 -0.68
CA PRO A 220 -1.80 -11.81 0.76
C PRO A 220 -2.94 -12.49 1.52
N ILE A 221 -2.61 -13.01 2.70
CA ILE A 221 -3.53 -13.62 3.66
C ILE A 221 -3.16 -13.12 5.06
N SER A 222 -4.12 -12.51 5.76
CA SER A 222 -3.99 -12.26 7.20
C SER A 222 -4.40 -13.52 7.96
N CYS A 223 -3.52 -13.99 8.85
CA CYS A 223 -3.75 -15.25 9.58
C CYS A 223 -4.56 -15.07 10.87
N GLY A 224 -4.78 -13.82 11.30
CA GLY A 224 -5.57 -13.51 12.49
C GLY A 224 -7.06 -13.31 12.20
N GLY A 225 -7.90 -13.68 13.17
CA GLY A 225 -9.32 -13.31 13.16
C GLY A 225 -10.27 -14.19 12.32
N PHE A 226 -9.79 -15.28 11.72
CA PHE A 226 -10.64 -16.20 10.97
C PHE A 226 -11.25 -17.30 11.87
N SER A 227 -12.58 -17.53 11.74
CA SER A 227 -13.18 -18.77 12.24
C SER A 227 -12.73 -19.95 11.39
N ARG A 228 -12.76 -21.16 11.94
CA ARG A 228 -12.38 -22.40 11.26
C ARG A 228 -13.06 -22.56 9.88
N GLU A 229 -14.38 -22.33 9.84
CA GLU A 229 -15.19 -22.47 8.62
C GLU A 229 -14.83 -21.41 7.55
N THR A 230 -14.43 -20.23 7.98
CA THR A 230 -13.97 -19.15 7.08
C THR A 230 -12.60 -19.46 6.50
N VAL A 231 -11.69 -20.02 7.32
CA VAL A 231 -10.35 -20.45 6.87
C VAL A 231 -10.47 -21.46 5.74
N ASP A 232 -11.27 -22.52 5.95
CA ASP A 232 -11.41 -23.59 4.97
C ASP A 232 -11.99 -23.09 3.65
N SER A 233 -13.03 -22.27 3.69
CA SER A 233 -13.68 -21.75 2.48
C SER A 233 -12.84 -20.73 1.71
N ILE A 234 -12.11 -19.87 2.39
CA ILE A 234 -11.28 -18.82 1.75
C ILE A 234 -9.94 -19.39 1.28
N LEU A 235 -9.27 -20.20 2.10
CA LEU A 235 -7.92 -20.67 1.81
C LEU A 235 -7.91 -21.87 0.87
N ILE A 236 -8.71 -22.88 1.17
CA ILE A 236 -8.82 -24.12 0.37
C ILE A 236 -9.76 -23.87 -0.80
N GLY A 237 -10.86 -23.17 -0.58
CA GLY A 237 -11.89 -22.88 -1.57
C GLY A 237 -12.84 -24.05 -1.80
N THR A 238 -13.71 -23.87 -2.78
CA THR A 238 -14.70 -24.85 -3.22
C THR A 238 -14.49 -25.20 -4.69
N GLU A 239 -15.17 -26.22 -5.21
CA GLU A 239 -15.08 -26.59 -6.62
C GLU A 239 -15.43 -25.44 -7.58
N LYS A 240 -16.33 -24.52 -7.17
CA LYS A 240 -16.74 -23.36 -7.96
C LYS A 240 -15.86 -22.12 -7.76
N ASN A 241 -15.28 -21.96 -6.56
CA ASN A 241 -14.48 -20.79 -6.19
C ASN A 241 -13.11 -21.25 -5.69
N PRO A 242 -12.04 -21.10 -6.50
CA PRO A 242 -10.70 -21.51 -6.11
C PRO A 242 -10.24 -20.72 -4.88
N GLY A 243 -9.72 -21.45 -3.88
CA GLY A 243 -9.16 -20.85 -2.67
C GLY A 243 -7.85 -20.11 -2.92
N LYS A 244 -7.39 -19.37 -1.90
CA LYS A 244 -6.19 -18.53 -1.98
C LYS A 244 -4.92 -19.31 -2.34
N PHE A 245 -4.79 -20.55 -1.90
CA PHE A 245 -3.66 -21.42 -2.25
C PHE A 245 -3.61 -21.71 -3.75
N ILE A 246 -4.76 -22.01 -4.37
CA ILE A 246 -4.85 -22.22 -5.83
C ILE A 246 -4.66 -20.91 -6.59
N GLN A 247 -5.18 -19.79 -6.06
CA GLN A 247 -4.97 -18.47 -6.67
C GLN A 247 -3.50 -18.05 -6.70
N ALA A 248 -2.67 -18.56 -5.77
CA ALA A 248 -1.25 -18.25 -5.68
C ALA A 248 -0.37 -19.11 -6.61
N ASP A 249 -0.96 -20.02 -7.37
CA ASP A 249 -0.22 -20.94 -8.25
C ASP A 249 0.67 -20.19 -9.27
N GLY A 250 1.91 -20.62 -9.40
CA GLY A 250 2.96 -19.97 -10.19
C GLY A 250 3.51 -18.66 -9.59
N GLY A 251 3.07 -18.28 -8.37
CA GLY A 251 3.41 -17.01 -7.72
C GLY A 251 3.89 -17.16 -6.29
N THR A 252 3.43 -16.23 -5.46
CA THR A 252 3.81 -16.10 -4.04
C THR A 252 2.59 -15.96 -3.16
N LEU A 253 2.52 -16.78 -2.11
CA LEU A 253 1.57 -16.64 -1.02
C LEU A 253 2.23 -15.88 0.12
N PHE A 254 1.63 -14.77 0.55
CA PHE A 254 2.09 -14.00 1.70
C PHE A 254 1.17 -14.23 2.90
N LEU A 255 1.72 -14.75 3.99
CA LEU A 255 1.01 -15.08 5.22
C LEU A 255 1.39 -14.06 6.30
N ASP A 256 0.49 -13.10 6.59
CA ASP A 256 0.74 -12.09 7.63
C ASP A 256 0.18 -12.54 8.99
N GLY A 257 1.02 -12.41 10.03
CA GLY A 257 0.65 -12.76 11.41
C GLY A 257 0.54 -14.28 11.64
N ILE A 258 1.51 -15.08 11.16
CA ILE A 258 1.45 -16.55 11.30
C ILE A 258 1.36 -17.02 12.74
N SER A 259 1.86 -16.24 13.70
CA SER A 259 1.75 -16.53 15.13
C SER A 259 0.30 -16.60 15.64
N GLU A 260 -0.67 -16.08 14.88
CA GLU A 260 -2.10 -16.07 15.22
C GLU A 260 -2.88 -17.24 14.59
N MET A 261 -2.20 -18.12 13.83
CA MET A 261 -2.83 -19.28 13.19
C MET A 261 -3.40 -20.27 14.19
N SER A 262 -4.60 -20.77 13.91
CA SER A 262 -5.18 -21.91 14.63
C SER A 262 -4.38 -23.20 14.36
N GLN A 263 -4.45 -24.16 15.28
CA GLN A 263 -3.75 -25.47 15.14
C GLN A 263 -4.17 -26.24 13.87
N ASP A 264 -5.43 -26.13 13.48
CA ASP A 264 -5.94 -26.77 12.24
C ASP A 264 -5.29 -26.14 11.00
N MET A 265 -5.20 -24.80 10.97
CA MET A 265 -4.54 -24.09 9.88
C MET A 265 -3.03 -24.39 9.82
N GLN A 266 -2.36 -24.48 10.97
CA GLN A 266 -0.96 -24.87 11.03
C GLN A 266 -0.76 -26.28 10.45
N SER A 267 -1.63 -27.21 10.78
CA SER A 267 -1.59 -28.59 10.28
C SER A 267 -1.86 -28.70 8.78
N PHE A 268 -2.79 -27.89 8.27
CA PHE A 268 -3.07 -27.79 6.84
C PHE A 268 -1.89 -27.17 6.09
N LEU A 269 -1.36 -26.05 6.59
CA LEU A 269 -0.22 -25.37 5.97
C LEU A 269 1.02 -26.24 5.91
N LEU A 270 1.26 -27.04 6.96
CA LEU A 270 2.39 -27.99 6.98
C LEU A 270 2.29 -28.98 5.83
N ARG A 271 1.13 -29.64 5.65
CA ARG A 271 0.89 -30.56 4.53
C ARG A 271 1.06 -29.86 3.18
N PHE A 272 0.47 -28.67 3.04
CA PHE A 272 0.62 -27.89 1.81
C PHE A 272 2.09 -27.58 1.48
N LEU A 273 2.90 -27.25 2.47
CA LEU A 273 4.35 -27.00 2.29
C LEU A 273 5.15 -28.30 1.95
N GLU A 274 4.59 -29.47 2.24
CA GLU A 274 5.20 -30.76 1.91
C GLU A 274 4.84 -31.23 0.50
N ASP A 275 3.55 -31.18 0.16
CA ASP A 275 3.00 -31.81 -1.03
C ASP A 275 2.71 -30.81 -2.16
N GLY A 276 2.43 -29.55 -1.83
CA GLY A 276 1.93 -28.55 -2.78
C GLY A 276 0.52 -28.86 -3.29
N ILE A 277 -0.22 -29.76 -2.61
CA ILE A 277 -1.51 -30.27 -3.06
C ILE A 277 -2.64 -29.61 -2.27
N VAL A 278 -3.64 -29.11 -2.99
CA VAL A 278 -4.87 -28.55 -2.41
C VAL A 278 -6.09 -29.34 -2.93
N THR A 279 -6.92 -29.81 -2.02
CA THR A 279 -8.20 -30.44 -2.37
C THR A 279 -9.34 -29.49 -2.00
N PRO A 280 -10.00 -28.83 -2.98
CA PRO A 280 -11.13 -27.95 -2.71
C PRO A 280 -12.26 -28.64 -1.97
N ILE A 281 -12.96 -27.91 -1.10
CA ILE A 281 -14.06 -28.45 -0.32
C ILE A 281 -15.17 -28.94 -1.26
N GLY A 282 -15.61 -30.18 -1.04
CA GLY A 282 -16.64 -30.83 -1.86
C GLY A 282 -16.13 -31.41 -3.18
N SER A 283 -14.86 -31.18 -3.53
CA SER A 283 -14.23 -31.80 -4.72
C SER A 283 -13.57 -33.12 -4.37
N ARG A 284 -13.65 -34.08 -5.31
CA ARG A 284 -12.86 -35.32 -5.30
C ARG A 284 -11.51 -35.17 -6.02
N ARG A 285 -11.26 -34.02 -6.64
CA ARG A 285 -10.03 -33.75 -7.40
C ARG A 285 -9.12 -32.87 -6.60
N SER A 286 -7.89 -33.33 -6.41
CA SER A 286 -6.81 -32.52 -5.84
C SER A 286 -6.10 -31.74 -6.95
N VAL A 287 -5.64 -30.54 -6.63
CA VAL A 287 -4.91 -29.65 -7.53
C VAL A 287 -3.47 -29.54 -7.03
N GLN A 288 -2.51 -29.87 -7.88
CA GLN A 288 -1.09 -29.63 -7.63
C GLN A 288 -0.80 -28.17 -7.92
N THR A 289 -0.10 -27.48 -7.02
CA THR A 289 0.26 -26.06 -7.15
C THR A 289 1.75 -25.85 -6.93
N ASP A 290 2.33 -24.85 -7.57
CA ASP A 290 3.71 -24.40 -7.38
C ASP A 290 3.74 -23.01 -6.77
N VAL A 291 3.74 -22.93 -5.44
CA VAL A 291 3.62 -21.69 -4.69
C VAL A 291 4.85 -21.47 -3.82
N ARG A 292 5.44 -20.28 -3.91
CA ARG A 292 6.44 -19.81 -2.95
C ARG A 292 5.75 -19.17 -1.76
N VAL A 293 6.19 -19.49 -0.53
CA VAL A 293 5.63 -18.90 0.69
C VAL A 293 6.57 -17.86 1.29
N ILE A 294 6.03 -16.67 1.54
CA ILE A 294 6.64 -15.64 2.38
C ILE A 294 5.74 -15.46 3.59
N SER A 295 6.28 -15.55 4.78
CA SER A 295 5.51 -15.45 6.03
C SER A 295 6.02 -14.30 6.88
N ALA A 296 5.12 -13.66 7.63
CA ALA A 296 5.44 -12.61 8.58
C ALA A 296 4.95 -12.96 9.98
N ALA A 297 5.80 -12.67 10.97
CA ALA A 297 5.51 -12.89 12.38
C ALA A 297 6.00 -11.72 13.25
N GLY A 298 5.44 -11.58 14.44
CA GLY A 298 6.02 -10.82 15.50
C GLY A 298 7.21 -11.55 16.15
N ARG A 299 7.93 -10.87 17.04
CA ARG A 299 9.06 -11.47 17.78
C ARG A 299 8.61 -12.61 18.71
N GLU A 300 7.34 -12.63 19.09
CA GLU A 300 6.71 -13.62 19.97
C GLU A 300 6.58 -15.02 19.36
N VAL A 301 6.78 -15.20 18.06
CA VAL A 301 6.65 -16.51 17.40
C VAL A 301 7.54 -17.59 18.04
N LEU A 302 8.76 -17.24 18.43
CA LEU A 302 9.67 -18.18 19.11
C LEU A 302 9.14 -18.60 20.47
N GLN A 303 8.50 -17.70 21.20
CA GLN A 303 7.88 -18.03 22.49
C GLN A 303 6.70 -18.97 22.27
N LYS A 304 5.85 -18.71 21.26
CA LYS A 304 4.73 -19.58 20.87
C LYS A 304 5.15 -20.98 20.43
N VAL A 305 6.35 -21.12 19.85
CA VAL A 305 6.95 -22.43 19.57
C VAL A 305 7.34 -23.15 20.86
N LYS A 306 7.94 -22.41 21.84
CA LYS A 306 8.36 -22.99 23.14
C LYS A 306 7.19 -23.44 23.99
N ASP A 307 6.09 -22.70 23.98
CA ASP A 307 4.87 -23.03 24.76
C ASP A 307 3.94 -24.00 24.04
N GLY A 308 4.28 -24.45 22.81
CA GLY A 308 3.55 -25.43 22.03
C GLY A 308 2.30 -24.89 21.31
N SER A 309 2.01 -23.58 21.38
CA SER A 309 0.90 -22.96 20.66
C SER A 309 1.18 -22.79 19.17
N PHE A 310 2.46 -22.81 18.77
CA PHE A 310 2.90 -22.89 17.37
C PHE A 310 3.78 -24.14 17.16
N ARG A 311 3.49 -24.91 16.12
CA ARG A 311 4.18 -26.17 15.83
C ARG A 311 5.62 -25.92 15.42
N LEU A 312 6.54 -26.68 16.00
CA LEU A 312 7.98 -26.61 15.72
C LEU A 312 8.33 -27.05 14.29
N ASP A 313 7.67 -28.10 13.79
CA ASP A 313 7.87 -28.62 12.43
C ASP A 313 7.48 -27.57 11.36
N LEU A 314 6.34 -26.91 11.53
CA LEU A 314 5.90 -25.82 10.66
C LEU A 314 6.87 -24.63 10.73
N TYR A 315 7.32 -24.27 11.94
CA TYR A 315 8.28 -23.19 12.11
C TYR A 315 9.54 -23.41 11.26
N TYR A 316 10.15 -24.60 11.31
CA TYR A 316 11.33 -24.90 10.50
C TYR A 316 11.06 -24.92 9.00
N ARG A 317 9.88 -25.31 8.55
CA ARG A 317 9.49 -25.27 7.14
C ARG A 317 9.31 -23.86 6.60
N LEU A 318 8.86 -22.92 7.43
CA LEU A 318 8.70 -21.51 7.08
C LEU A 318 10.01 -20.72 7.23
N ASN A 319 10.84 -21.06 8.22
CA ASN A 319 12.07 -20.34 8.58
C ASN A 319 13.30 -20.93 7.85
N VAL A 320 13.24 -20.97 6.51
CA VAL A 320 14.40 -21.39 5.69
C VAL A 320 15.34 -20.20 5.48
N LEU A 321 14.78 -19.04 5.12
CA LEU A 321 15.49 -17.76 5.07
C LEU A 321 14.81 -16.79 6.02
N ARG A 322 15.58 -16.21 6.93
CA ARG A 322 15.06 -15.29 7.95
C ARG A 322 15.48 -13.86 7.67
N ILE A 323 14.54 -12.94 7.83
CA ILE A 323 14.73 -11.50 7.70
C ILE A 323 14.16 -10.85 8.95
N ASP A 324 15.03 -10.22 9.76
CA ASP A 324 14.65 -9.56 10.99
C ASP A 324 14.57 -8.04 10.78
N LEU A 325 13.36 -7.47 10.82
CA LEU A 325 13.16 -6.03 10.68
C LEU A 325 13.38 -5.33 12.02
N PRO A 326 14.32 -4.39 12.11
CA PRO A 326 14.54 -3.63 13.33
C PRO A 326 13.36 -2.69 13.60
N PRO A 327 13.00 -2.47 14.87
CA PRO A 327 12.01 -1.47 15.24
C PRO A 327 12.55 -0.05 14.96
N LEU A 328 11.63 0.92 14.85
CA LEU A 328 11.97 2.29 14.46
C LEU A 328 13.00 2.95 15.39
N ARG A 329 12.97 2.65 16.70
CA ARG A 329 13.92 3.14 17.69
C ARG A 329 15.36 2.66 17.46
N GLU A 330 15.57 1.53 16.77
CA GLU A 330 16.88 0.97 16.42
C GLU A 330 17.42 1.50 15.06
N ARG A 331 16.60 2.29 14.33
CA ARG A 331 16.97 2.88 13.04
C ARG A 331 16.77 4.41 12.99
N GLN A 332 17.25 5.10 14.01
CA GLN A 332 17.09 6.55 14.16
C GLN A 332 17.63 7.37 12.96
N ALA A 333 18.66 6.85 12.26
CA ALA A 333 19.18 7.50 11.08
C ALA A 333 18.17 7.56 9.91
N ASP A 334 17.14 6.69 9.90
CA ASP A 334 16.08 6.70 8.89
C ASP A 334 15.00 7.73 9.20
N MET A 335 14.96 8.28 10.43
CA MET A 335 13.84 9.06 10.94
C MET A 335 13.53 10.30 10.08
N GLN A 336 14.54 11.05 9.69
CA GLN A 336 14.36 12.26 8.87
C GLN A 336 13.72 11.93 7.52
N GLU A 337 14.29 10.94 6.80
CA GLU A 337 13.81 10.56 5.49
C GLU A 337 12.41 9.93 5.54
N LEU A 338 12.14 9.09 6.55
CA LEU A 338 10.81 8.50 6.77
C LEU A 338 9.77 9.58 7.06
N SER A 339 10.11 10.55 7.89
CA SER A 339 9.21 11.66 8.24
C SER A 339 8.91 12.52 7.02
N ASN A 340 9.92 12.91 6.26
CA ASN A 340 9.76 13.70 5.04
C ASN A 340 8.95 12.95 3.99
N TYR A 341 9.17 11.64 3.84
CA TYR A 341 8.40 10.79 2.94
C TYR A 341 6.90 10.80 3.31
N PHE A 342 6.57 10.59 4.59
CA PHE A 342 5.17 10.59 5.01
C PHE A 342 4.53 11.97 4.89
N VAL A 343 5.26 13.04 5.20
CA VAL A 343 4.76 14.42 4.98
C VAL A 343 4.44 14.65 3.52
N THR A 344 5.37 14.35 2.61
CA THR A 344 5.18 14.54 1.17
C THR A 344 3.99 13.72 0.64
N LEU A 345 3.91 12.45 1.06
CA LEU A 345 2.84 11.56 0.64
C LEU A 345 1.45 12.03 1.11
N LEU A 346 1.36 12.47 2.36
CA LEU A 346 0.08 12.85 2.98
C LEU A 346 -0.34 14.27 2.60
N SER A 347 0.61 15.22 2.51
CA SER A 347 0.33 16.61 2.13
C SER A 347 -0.37 16.71 0.78
N ALA A 348 0.05 15.88 -0.18
CA ALA A 348 -0.58 15.83 -1.51
C ALA A 348 -2.07 15.45 -1.42
N GLY A 349 -2.42 14.53 -0.51
CA GLY A 349 -3.82 14.10 -0.30
C GLY A 349 -4.69 15.14 0.38
N TYR A 350 -4.09 16.03 1.18
CA TYR A 350 -4.80 17.10 1.91
C TYR A 350 -4.70 18.48 1.25
N GLY A 351 -4.08 18.58 0.07
CA GLY A 351 -3.92 19.83 -0.66
C GLY A 351 -3.02 20.85 0.06
N LYS A 352 -2.09 20.39 0.90
CA LYS A 352 -1.17 21.25 1.67
C LYS A 352 0.21 21.32 1.02
N ASN A 353 0.87 22.48 1.17
CA ASN A 353 2.21 22.73 0.64
C ASN A 353 3.28 22.58 1.73
N ILE A 354 3.31 21.42 2.39
CA ILE A 354 4.28 21.06 3.42
C ILE A 354 5.11 19.89 2.89
N PHE A 355 6.44 19.99 2.94
CA PHE A 355 7.35 19.02 2.27
C PHE A 355 8.35 18.37 3.22
N SER A 356 8.53 18.88 4.42
CA SER A 356 9.49 18.38 5.40
C SER A 356 8.99 18.54 6.83
N VAL A 357 9.66 17.83 7.73
CA VAL A 357 9.49 17.95 9.17
C VAL A 357 10.68 18.76 9.73
N SER A 358 10.43 19.67 10.68
CA SER A 358 11.49 20.48 11.29
C SER A 358 12.53 19.60 12.00
N ALA A 359 13.78 20.06 12.01
CA ALA A 359 14.88 19.33 12.66
C ALA A 359 14.60 19.08 14.16
N GLU A 360 13.99 20.05 14.84
CA GLU A 360 13.60 19.92 16.24
C GLU A 360 12.57 18.80 16.45
N THR A 361 11.57 18.72 15.58
CA THR A 361 10.57 17.64 15.60
C THR A 361 11.23 16.28 15.39
N VAL A 362 12.19 16.16 14.46
CA VAL A 362 12.91 14.91 14.20
C VAL A 362 13.73 14.46 15.41
N GLU A 363 14.39 15.39 16.13
CA GLU A 363 15.10 15.04 17.36
C GLU A 363 14.15 14.54 18.46
N ARG A 364 12.97 15.12 18.59
CA ARG A 364 11.91 14.61 19.49
C ARG A 364 11.44 13.22 19.04
N PHE A 365 11.30 12.97 17.75
CA PHE A 365 10.95 11.65 17.22
C PHE A 365 12.01 10.59 17.54
N LYS A 366 13.30 10.94 17.46
CA LYS A 366 14.41 10.02 17.83
C LYS A 366 14.40 9.64 19.31
N ALA A 367 13.93 10.53 20.17
CA ALA A 367 13.85 10.29 21.60
C ALA A 367 12.67 9.37 22.01
N ASN A 368 11.72 9.13 21.11
CA ASN A 368 10.52 8.36 21.39
C ASN A 368 10.72 6.85 21.18
N TYR A 369 9.97 6.01 21.90
CA TYR A 369 10.09 4.55 21.88
C TYR A 369 9.44 3.87 20.67
N TRP A 370 8.36 4.44 20.12
CA TRP A 370 7.66 3.99 18.92
C TRP A 370 7.11 2.55 18.96
N PRO A 371 6.22 2.18 19.88
CA PRO A 371 5.67 0.83 19.96
C PRO A 371 4.88 0.44 18.69
N GLY A 372 4.27 1.40 18.00
CA GLY A 372 3.57 1.21 16.73
C GLY A 372 4.44 1.46 15.49
N ASN A 373 5.75 1.70 15.67
CA ASN A 373 6.74 1.87 14.59
C ASN A 373 6.27 2.86 13.48
N LEU A 374 6.41 2.48 12.21
CA LEU A 374 6.04 3.34 11.05
C LEU A 374 4.54 3.66 11.01
N ARG A 375 3.70 2.76 11.50
CA ARG A 375 2.25 3.00 11.53
C ARG A 375 1.92 4.14 12.51
N GLN A 376 2.55 4.16 13.66
CA GLN A 376 2.41 5.23 14.65
C GLN A 376 2.99 6.54 14.12
N LEU A 377 4.21 6.52 13.55
CA LEU A 377 4.84 7.69 12.95
C LEU A 377 3.95 8.34 11.89
N ARG A 378 3.44 7.53 10.94
CA ARG A 378 2.51 7.99 9.91
C ARG A 378 1.27 8.66 10.50
N ASN A 379 0.64 8.02 11.50
CA ASN A 379 -0.59 8.54 12.12
C ASN A 379 -0.35 9.86 12.85
N ILE A 380 0.80 10.02 13.52
CA ILE A 380 1.18 11.29 14.19
C ILE A 380 1.37 12.39 13.14
N ILE A 381 2.11 12.12 12.07
CA ILE A 381 2.32 13.09 10.97
C ILE A 381 0.97 13.46 10.33
N GLU A 382 0.11 12.48 10.06
CA GLU A 382 -1.21 12.71 9.47
C GLU A 382 -2.10 13.60 10.35
N ARG A 383 -2.18 13.33 11.66
CA ARG A 383 -2.90 14.17 12.63
C ARG A 383 -2.34 15.58 12.70
N SER A 384 -1.03 15.72 12.64
CA SER A 384 -0.37 17.03 12.70
C SER A 384 -0.59 17.83 11.42
N LEU A 385 -0.55 17.19 10.26
CA LEU A 385 -0.87 17.82 8.98
C LEU A 385 -2.31 18.37 8.93
N LEU A 386 -3.28 17.67 9.53
CA LEU A 386 -4.66 18.16 9.59
C LEU A 386 -4.79 19.48 10.37
N LYS A 387 -3.95 19.70 11.37
CA LYS A 387 -3.96 20.90 12.23
C LYS A 387 -3.01 22.00 11.74
N ALA A 388 -2.01 21.65 10.93
CA ALA A 388 -1.00 22.60 10.48
C ALA A 388 -1.60 23.62 9.50
N GLU A 389 -1.12 24.86 9.55
CA GLU A 389 -1.30 25.85 8.50
C GLU A 389 -0.36 25.57 7.33
N ASP A 390 -0.64 26.13 6.15
CA ASP A 390 0.25 26.00 5.00
C ASP A 390 1.60 26.63 5.31
N GLY A 391 2.66 25.87 5.15
CA GLY A 391 4.03 26.26 5.44
C GLY A 391 5.04 25.35 4.76
N ARG A 392 6.33 25.66 4.93
CA ARG A 392 7.40 24.84 4.33
C ARG A 392 7.71 23.60 5.15
N GLU A 393 7.60 23.67 6.46
CA GLU A 393 7.97 22.61 7.39
C GLU A 393 6.85 22.34 8.39
N LEU A 394 6.68 21.06 8.74
CA LEU A 394 5.75 20.62 9.77
C LEU A 394 6.44 20.66 11.13
N GLU A 395 5.90 21.46 12.02
CA GLU A 395 6.29 21.47 13.43
C GLU A 395 5.29 20.66 14.25
N ILE A 396 5.79 19.74 15.06
CA ILE A 396 4.97 18.91 15.94
C ILE A 396 5.42 19.15 17.38
N SER A 397 4.59 19.88 18.13
CA SER A 397 4.85 20.21 19.53
C SER A 397 4.62 19.00 20.44
N ASP A 398 3.60 18.21 20.16
CA ASP A 398 3.15 17.10 20.99
C ASP A 398 3.23 15.77 20.25
N VAL A 399 4.24 14.98 20.57
CA VAL A 399 4.26 13.54 20.24
C VAL A 399 3.41 12.87 21.34
N CYS A 400 2.08 13.04 21.26
CA CYS A 400 1.19 12.37 22.19
C CYS A 400 1.24 10.86 21.91
N ASP A 401 1.88 10.14 22.81
CA ASP A 401 1.72 8.71 22.90
C ASP A 401 0.28 8.43 23.36
N ASP A 402 -0.52 7.83 22.49
CA ASP A 402 -1.85 7.32 22.86
C ASP A 402 -1.74 6.19 23.92
N PHE A 403 -0.53 5.78 24.21
CA PHE A 403 -0.15 4.84 25.25
C PHE A 403 0.67 5.58 26.31
N GLY A 404 0.04 6.42 27.13
CA GLY A 404 0.64 7.21 28.19
C GLY A 404 1.96 6.65 28.75
N GLY A 405 3.05 6.93 28.07
CA GLY A 405 4.38 6.48 28.44
C GLY A 405 5.02 7.49 29.37
N GLU A 406 4.97 7.25 30.65
CA GLU A 406 5.94 7.83 31.58
C GLU A 406 7.35 7.55 31.07
N GLN A 407 8.12 8.62 30.87
CA GLN A 407 9.56 8.54 30.69
C GLN A 407 10.20 7.94 31.95
N THR A 408 10.34 6.63 31.97
CA THR A 408 11.31 5.99 32.84
C THR A 408 12.58 5.77 32.03
N ALA A 409 13.57 6.62 32.27
CA ALA A 409 14.97 6.33 31.97
C ALA A 409 15.34 5.01 32.64
N VAL A 410 15.29 3.92 31.89
CA VAL A 410 15.78 2.63 32.35
C VAL A 410 17.28 2.59 32.09
N THR A 411 18.05 2.93 33.12
CA THR A 411 19.43 2.45 33.30
C THR A 411 19.42 0.93 33.14
N SER A 412 20.29 0.48 32.25
CA SER A 412 20.60 -0.92 31.99
C SER A 412 20.90 -1.67 33.31
N GLN A 413 19.99 -2.57 33.68
CA GLN A 413 20.18 -3.88 34.31
C GLN A 413 18.83 -4.35 34.86
N GLU A 414 18.30 -5.38 34.25
CA GLU A 414 17.75 -6.57 34.88
C GLU A 414 16.73 -7.30 34.01
N GLN A 415 16.97 -8.56 33.95
CA GLN A 415 16.26 -9.68 33.34
C GLN A 415 14.73 -9.68 33.55
N GLY A 416 14.03 -10.02 32.47
CA GLY A 416 12.83 -10.87 32.43
C GLY A 416 11.80 -10.72 33.53
N ARG A 417 10.81 -9.83 33.37
CA ARG A 417 9.47 -10.03 33.93
C ARG A 417 8.41 -9.62 32.93
N THR A 418 7.62 -10.57 32.54
CA THR A 418 6.33 -10.37 31.88
C THR A 418 5.46 -9.44 32.74
N LEU A 419 5.15 -8.24 32.21
CA LEU A 419 4.13 -7.38 32.81
C LEU A 419 2.77 -8.07 32.67
N ASP A 420 2.34 -8.71 33.76
CA ASP A 420 1.05 -9.36 33.87
C ASP A 420 -0.02 -8.25 33.93
N MET A 421 -1.18 -8.45 33.29
CA MET A 421 -2.33 -7.52 33.37
C MET A 421 -2.76 -7.24 34.83
N ARG A 422 -2.39 -8.10 35.76
CA ARG A 422 -2.56 -7.92 37.21
C ARG A 422 -1.81 -6.71 37.77
N ASP A 423 -0.61 -6.40 37.25
CA ASP A 423 0.20 -5.27 37.73
C ASP A 423 -0.43 -3.92 37.35
N ALA A 424 -1.05 -3.82 36.17
CA ALA A 424 -1.75 -2.61 35.74
C ALA A 424 -3.02 -2.32 36.58
N GLU A 425 -3.79 -3.35 36.94
CA GLU A 425 -4.95 -3.23 37.83
C GLU A 425 -4.54 -2.85 39.25
N THR A 426 -3.45 -3.42 39.73
CA THR A 426 -2.85 -3.12 41.04
C THR A 426 -2.45 -1.65 41.16
N ASN A 427 -1.75 -1.12 40.17
CA ASN A 427 -1.35 0.28 40.15
C ASN A 427 -2.55 1.23 40.10
N ARG A 428 -3.59 0.93 39.34
CA ARG A 428 -4.83 1.72 39.31
C ARG A 428 -5.54 1.76 40.67
N ILE A 429 -5.52 0.66 41.42
CA ILE A 429 -6.12 0.59 42.77
C ILE A 429 -5.29 1.42 43.75
N LEU A 430 -3.96 1.34 43.72
CA LEU A 430 -3.05 2.10 44.58
C LEU A 430 -3.17 3.61 44.32
N ASP A 431 -3.16 4.04 43.07
CA ASP A 431 -3.31 5.45 42.70
C ASP A 431 -4.67 6.03 43.14
N ALA A 432 -5.74 5.25 42.99
CA ALA A 432 -7.05 5.67 43.42
C ALA A 432 -7.16 5.76 44.94
N LEU A 433 -6.45 4.90 45.71
CA LEU A 433 -6.36 4.98 47.15
C LEU A 433 -5.60 6.22 47.64
N LEU A 434 -4.46 6.53 47.00
CA LEU A 434 -3.68 7.73 47.28
C LEU A 434 -4.50 8.97 46.98
N LYS A 435 -5.18 9.06 45.82
CA LYS A 435 -6.03 10.17 45.41
C LYS A 435 -7.19 10.46 46.35
N HIS A 436 -7.67 9.42 47.04
CA HIS A 436 -8.76 9.54 48.00
C HIS A 436 -8.32 9.39 49.47
N ASN A 437 -7.03 9.62 49.76
CA ASN A 437 -6.44 9.59 51.13
C ASN A 437 -6.82 8.30 51.90
N GLY A 438 -6.76 7.14 51.26
CA GLY A 438 -7.07 5.85 51.87
C GLY A 438 -8.56 5.57 52.09
N ASN A 439 -9.48 6.42 51.61
CA ASN A 439 -10.90 6.20 51.81
C ASN A 439 -11.45 5.13 50.86
N LYS A 440 -11.45 3.89 51.31
CA LYS A 440 -11.86 2.69 50.55
C LYS A 440 -13.27 2.80 49.93
N ALA A 441 -14.19 3.54 50.56
CA ALA A 441 -15.56 3.70 50.03
C ALA A 441 -15.64 4.66 48.82
N LYS A 442 -14.84 5.74 48.86
CA LYS A 442 -14.72 6.69 47.74
C LYS A 442 -13.91 6.07 46.61
N THR A 443 -12.83 5.34 46.91
CA THR A 443 -12.00 4.61 45.96
C THR A 443 -12.79 3.57 45.18
N ALA A 444 -13.60 2.74 45.85
CA ALA A 444 -14.47 1.76 45.17
C ALA A 444 -15.43 2.41 44.18
N ARG A 445 -16.04 3.54 44.57
CA ARG A 445 -16.94 4.30 43.71
C ARG A 445 -16.24 4.91 42.52
N TYR A 446 -15.02 5.45 42.72
CA TYR A 446 -14.21 6.02 41.67
C TYR A 446 -13.76 4.97 40.64
N LEU A 447 -13.42 3.76 41.10
CA LEU A 447 -13.02 2.65 40.24
C LEU A 447 -14.21 1.89 39.62
N GLY A 448 -15.46 2.25 39.93
CA GLY A 448 -16.64 1.59 39.40
C GLY A 448 -16.85 0.16 39.90
N MET A 449 -16.26 -0.19 41.07
CA MET A 449 -16.36 -1.54 41.65
C MET A 449 -17.09 -1.56 42.99
N SER A 450 -17.57 -2.76 43.39
CA SER A 450 -18.20 -2.93 44.70
C SER A 450 -17.15 -2.80 45.82
N ARG A 451 -17.59 -2.35 47.01
CA ARG A 451 -16.71 -2.29 48.20
C ARG A 451 -16.11 -3.67 48.54
N GLY A 452 -16.89 -4.73 48.41
CA GLY A 452 -16.43 -6.11 48.68
C GLY A 452 -15.32 -6.52 47.70
N THR A 453 -15.47 -6.20 46.41
CA THR A 453 -14.47 -6.48 45.39
C THR A 453 -13.15 -5.75 45.67
N LEU A 454 -13.21 -4.45 46.04
CA LEU A 454 -12.03 -3.68 46.41
C LEU A 454 -11.36 -4.25 47.66
N TYR A 455 -12.08 -4.65 48.70
CA TYR A 455 -11.54 -5.24 49.90
C TYR A 455 -10.82 -6.58 49.63
N ASN A 456 -11.40 -7.43 48.79
CA ASN A 456 -10.76 -8.70 48.43
C ASN A 456 -9.43 -8.45 47.66
N ARG A 457 -9.42 -7.50 46.73
CA ARG A 457 -8.20 -7.12 45.99
C ARG A 457 -7.14 -6.53 46.91
N LEU A 458 -7.49 -5.67 47.84
CA LEU A 458 -6.54 -5.12 48.83
C LEU A 458 -5.93 -6.20 49.71
N ARG A 459 -6.71 -7.21 50.17
CA ARG A 459 -6.19 -8.36 50.90
C ARG A 459 -5.21 -9.21 50.06
N GLU A 460 -5.51 -9.42 48.79
CA GLU A 460 -4.59 -10.12 47.88
C GLU A 460 -3.26 -9.35 47.74
N LEU A 461 -3.31 -8.03 47.65
CA LEU A 461 -2.12 -7.18 47.55
C LEU A 461 -1.30 -7.18 48.85
N GLU A 462 -1.93 -7.10 50.02
CA GLU A 462 -1.28 -7.24 51.31
C GLU A 462 -0.63 -8.61 51.49
N ALA A 463 -1.29 -9.70 51.05
CA ALA A 463 -0.75 -11.05 51.07
C ALA A 463 0.47 -11.23 50.15
N ASN A 464 0.57 -10.43 49.09
CA ASN A 464 1.71 -10.40 48.15
C ASN A 464 2.82 -9.41 48.54
N GLY A 465 2.76 -8.86 49.79
CA GLY A 465 3.84 -8.04 50.37
C GLY A 465 3.79 -6.55 50.00
N ILE A 466 2.71 -6.06 49.41
CA ILE A 466 2.52 -4.63 49.14
C ILE A 466 1.95 -3.96 50.40
N VAL A 467 2.71 -3.01 50.95
CA VAL A 467 2.29 -2.23 52.15
C VAL A 467 1.35 -1.13 51.63
N LEU A 468 0.10 -1.14 52.11
CA LEU A 468 -1.00 -0.23 51.72
C LEU A 468 -1.10 0.99 52.62
#